data_7ce563bf8e548428c0a4492350b92d22
#
_entry.id   7ce563bf8e548428c0a4492350b92d22
#
_cell.length_a   1.000
_cell.length_b   1.000
_cell.length_c   1.000
_cell.angle_alpha   90.00
_cell.angle_beta   90.00
_cell.angle_gamma   90.00
#
_symmetry.space_group_name_H-M   'P 1'
#
loop_
_entity.id
_entity.type
_entity.pdbx_description
1 polymer ?
#
loop_
_entity_poly.entity_id
_entity_poly.type
_entity_poly.pdbx_seq_one_letter_code
_entity_poly.pdbx_strand_id
1 'polypeptide(L)'
;MDLRYTEAEEHFREELRAWLAEVLPGLPPKPHPDDWPARRAWDTGWQRMLFDAGYAGINWPTEYGGRGATLTEQLIYLEETTRAGAPYIGVNFVGMLHAGPTLMYEASDEQKAKHLPAILKGEEVWCQGFSEPNAGSDLASLQCKA
;
A
#
# COMPACT_ATOMS: atom_id res chain seq x y z
N MET A 1 20.08 6.83 -25.04
CA MET A 1 19.23 6.93 -23.83
C MET A 1 20.17 6.66 -22.66
N ASP A 2 20.24 7.53 -21.68
CA ASP A 2 21.00 7.30 -20.44
C ASP A 2 20.04 6.67 -19.43
N LEU A 3 20.38 5.48 -18.93
CA LEU A 3 19.57 4.72 -17.97
C LEU A 3 20.20 4.74 -16.57
N ARG A 4 21.21 5.56 -16.36
CA ARG A 4 21.81 5.71 -15.03
C ARG A 4 20.88 6.53 -14.14
N TYR A 5 20.81 6.12 -12.89
CA TYR A 5 20.11 6.90 -11.88
C TYR A 5 20.86 8.20 -11.57
N THR A 6 20.13 9.23 -11.20
CA THR A 6 20.67 10.47 -10.65
C THR A 6 21.22 10.24 -9.24
N GLU A 7 22.03 11.16 -8.74
CA GLU A 7 22.54 11.10 -7.36
C GLU A 7 21.40 11.02 -6.32
N ALA A 8 20.31 11.74 -6.54
CA ALA A 8 19.15 11.72 -5.66
C ALA A 8 18.44 10.35 -5.67
N GLU A 9 18.30 9.73 -6.83
CA GLU A 9 17.72 8.40 -6.98
C GLU A 9 18.60 7.31 -6.38
N GLU A 10 19.94 7.42 -6.54
CA GLU A 10 20.88 6.50 -5.88
C GLU A 10 20.82 6.67 -4.35
N HIS A 11 20.76 7.89 -3.86
CA HIS A 11 20.63 8.15 -2.43
C HIS A 11 19.34 7.53 -1.86
N PHE A 12 18.19 7.74 -2.54
CA PHE A 12 16.93 7.09 -2.17
C PHE A 12 17.05 5.56 -2.12
N ARG A 13 17.74 4.97 -3.11
CA ARG A 13 17.97 3.52 -3.16
C ARG A 13 18.80 3.03 -1.97
N GLU A 14 19.88 3.75 -1.63
CA GLU A 14 20.74 3.40 -0.50
C GLU A 14 20.02 3.51 0.84
N GLU A 15 19.25 4.58 1.05
CA GLU A 15 18.41 4.74 2.25
C GLU A 15 17.40 3.59 2.40
N LEU A 16 16.68 3.27 1.32
CA LEU A 16 15.71 2.18 1.33
C LEU A 16 16.36 0.83 1.62
N ARG A 17 17.52 0.53 1.01
CA ARG A 17 18.28 -0.69 1.27
C ARG A 17 18.73 -0.79 2.72
N ALA A 18 19.27 0.29 3.27
CA ALA A 18 19.69 0.33 4.66
C ALA A 18 18.52 0.05 5.61
N TRP A 19 17.40 0.72 5.39
CA TRP A 19 16.19 0.51 6.17
C TRP A 19 15.66 -0.93 6.06
N LEU A 20 15.58 -1.50 4.85
CA LEU A 20 15.14 -2.89 4.65
C LEU A 20 16.07 -3.88 5.35
N ALA A 21 17.39 -3.67 5.26
CA ALA A 21 18.37 -4.53 5.92
C ALA A 21 18.27 -4.49 7.45
N GLU A 22 17.86 -3.36 8.02
CA GLU A 22 17.64 -3.19 9.46
C GLU A 22 16.34 -3.88 9.92
N VAL A 23 15.23 -3.67 9.19
CA VAL A 23 13.91 -4.06 9.71
C VAL A 23 13.49 -5.49 9.37
N LEU A 24 13.88 -6.02 8.18
CA LEU A 24 13.41 -7.34 7.74
C LEU A 24 13.84 -8.50 8.66
N PRO A 25 15.07 -8.53 9.23
CA PRO A 25 15.45 -9.62 10.13
C PRO A 25 14.63 -9.68 11.42
N GLY A 26 14.03 -8.55 11.82
CA GLY A 26 13.19 -8.45 13.02
C GLY A 26 11.71 -8.80 12.81
N LEU A 27 11.30 -9.05 11.58
CA LEU A 27 9.90 -9.38 11.32
C LEU A 27 9.53 -10.76 11.88
N PRO A 28 8.36 -10.89 12.52
CA PRO A 28 7.86 -12.19 12.93
C PRO A 28 7.60 -13.08 11.72
N PRO A 29 7.63 -14.42 11.88
CA PRO A 29 7.29 -15.34 10.81
C PRO A 29 5.92 -15.05 10.22
N LYS A 30 5.81 -15.15 8.88
CA LYS A 30 4.52 -14.96 8.21
C LYS A 30 3.53 -16.03 8.68
N PRO A 31 2.32 -15.65 9.14
CA PRO A 31 1.31 -16.58 9.62
C PRO A 31 0.81 -17.55 8.53
N HIS A 32 0.19 -18.65 8.98
CA HIS A 32 -0.43 -19.61 8.08
C HIS A 32 -1.50 -18.92 7.20
N PRO A 33 -1.64 -19.29 5.92
CA PRO A 33 -2.61 -18.69 5.01
C PRO A 33 -4.05 -18.68 5.51
N ASP A 34 -4.47 -19.67 6.29
CA ASP A 34 -5.83 -19.80 6.80
C ASP A 34 -6.06 -19.09 8.13
N ASP A 35 -4.99 -18.57 8.77
CA ASP A 35 -5.10 -17.77 9.99
C ASP A 35 -5.32 -16.29 9.65
N TRP A 36 -6.54 -15.96 9.28
CA TRP A 36 -6.92 -14.61 8.87
C TRP A 36 -6.69 -13.53 9.94
N PRO A 37 -7.00 -13.74 11.23
CA PRO A 37 -6.69 -12.75 12.27
C PRO A 37 -5.19 -12.46 12.39
N ALA A 38 -4.37 -13.50 12.44
CA ALA A 38 -2.92 -13.34 12.51
C ALA A 38 -2.33 -12.71 11.25
N ARG A 39 -2.82 -13.11 10.06
CA ARG A 39 -2.42 -12.48 8.79
C ARG A 39 -2.78 -11.01 8.73
N ARG A 40 -3.99 -10.64 9.14
CA ARG A 40 -4.39 -9.24 9.19
C ARG A 40 -3.46 -8.44 10.10
N ALA A 41 -3.21 -8.94 11.30
CA ALA A 41 -2.31 -8.27 12.25
C ALA A 41 -0.89 -8.13 11.69
N TRP A 42 -0.38 -9.16 11.02
CA TRP A 42 0.94 -9.15 10.41
C TRP A 42 1.04 -8.15 9.24
N ASP A 43 0.09 -8.17 8.31
CA ASP A 43 0.06 -7.27 7.15
C ASP A 43 -0.12 -5.80 7.57
N THR A 44 -0.99 -5.52 8.55
CA THR A 44 -1.20 -4.15 9.07
C THR A 44 -0.01 -3.68 9.90
N GLY A 45 0.67 -4.59 10.60
CA GLY A 45 1.92 -4.30 11.30
C GLY A 45 3.03 -3.87 10.32
N TRP A 46 3.19 -4.60 9.22
CA TRP A 46 4.11 -4.21 8.14
C TRP A 46 3.74 -2.85 7.53
N GLN A 47 2.47 -2.62 7.24
CA GLN A 47 1.97 -1.34 6.73
C GLN A 47 2.31 -0.18 7.67
N ARG A 48 2.18 -0.41 8.98
CA ARG A 48 2.54 0.59 10.00
C ARG A 48 4.03 0.91 9.99
N MET A 49 4.91 -0.11 9.86
CA MET A 49 6.35 0.10 9.74
C MET A 49 6.70 0.92 8.49
N LEU A 50 6.06 0.64 7.35
CA LEU A 50 6.21 1.43 6.14
C LEU A 50 5.76 2.88 6.35
N PHE A 51 4.65 3.09 7.06
CA PHE A 51 4.15 4.43 7.36
C PHE A 51 5.12 5.21 8.24
N ASP A 52 5.58 4.62 9.32
CA ASP A 52 6.49 5.26 10.28
C ASP A 52 7.86 5.60 9.63
N ALA A 53 8.28 4.83 8.63
CA ALA A 53 9.49 5.08 7.84
C ALA A 53 9.27 5.99 6.60
N GLY A 54 8.03 6.44 6.33
CA GLY A 54 7.71 7.29 5.18
C GLY A 54 7.69 6.57 3.83
N TYR A 55 7.49 5.26 3.82
CA TYR A 55 7.38 4.44 2.60
C TYR A 55 5.96 3.98 2.30
N ALA A 56 4.99 4.17 3.21
CA ALA A 56 3.59 3.94 2.88
C ALA A 56 3.11 4.96 1.85
N GLY A 57 2.27 4.51 0.92
CA GLY A 57 1.77 5.40 -0.14
C GLY A 57 2.88 6.01 -0.97
N ILE A 58 3.82 5.19 -1.43
CA ILE A 58 5.00 5.64 -2.20
C ILE A 58 4.62 6.58 -3.36
N ASN A 59 3.52 6.29 -4.05
CA ASN A 59 2.97 7.04 -5.18
C ASN A 59 1.85 8.03 -4.80
N TRP A 60 1.41 8.05 -3.54
CA TRP A 60 0.38 8.97 -3.12
C TRP A 60 0.93 10.38 -3.01
N PRO A 61 0.12 11.42 -3.37
CA PRO A 61 0.50 12.82 -3.15
C PRO A 61 0.86 13.12 -1.69
N THR A 62 1.81 14.02 -1.51
CA THR A 62 2.27 14.41 -0.16
C THR A 62 1.17 15.10 0.66
N GLU A 63 0.25 15.79 0.01
CA GLU A 63 -0.91 16.43 0.66
C GLU A 63 -1.84 15.42 1.36
N TYR A 64 -1.83 14.14 0.92
CA TYR A 64 -2.56 13.04 1.54
C TYR A 64 -1.68 12.14 2.41
N GLY A 65 -0.47 12.57 2.72
CA GLY A 65 0.46 11.85 3.59
C GLY A 65 1.30 10.79 2.88
N GLY A 66 1.23 10.69 1.55
CA GLY A 66 2.10 9.84 0.75
C GLY A 66 3.49 10.45 0.54
N ARG A 67 4.38 9.68 -0.08
CA ARG A 67 5.74 10.15 -0.37
C ARG A 67 5.83 11.06 -1.60
N GLY A 68 4.87 10.99 -2.52
CA GLY A 68 4.91 11.73 -3.79
C GLY A 68 6.09 11.35 -4.68
N ALA A 69 6.54 10.10 -4.57
CA ALA A 69 7.73 9.62 -5.26
C ALA A 69 7.58 9.70 -6.79
N THR A 70 8.67 10.05 -7.47
CA THR A 70 8.76 10.02 -8.92
C THR A 70 8.58 8.60 -9.46
N LEU A 71 8.29 8.44 -10.75
CA LEU A 71 8.18 7.11 -11.37
C LEU A 71 9.45 6.29 -11.22
N THR A 72 10.62 6.92 -11.28
CA THR A 72 11.91 6.24 -11.08
C THR A 72 12.07 5.76 -9.64
N GLU A 73 11.73 6.59 -8.66
CA GLU A 73 11.77 6.19 -7.24
C GLU A 73 10.78 5.07 -6.93
N GLN A 74 9.59 5.08 -7.54
CA GLN A 74 8.62 3.98 -7.42
C GLN A 74 9.19 2.67 -8.01
N LEU A 75 9.90 2.74 -9.14
CA LEU A 75 10.58 1.59 -9.72
C LEU A 75 11.68 1.07 -8.78
N ILE A 76 12.52 1.96 -8.27
CA ILE A 76 13.57 1.63 -7.29
C ILE A 76 12.94 0.95 -6.05
N TYR A 77 11.86 1.51 -5.53
CA TYR A 77 11.15 0.92 -4.40
C TYR A 77 10.68 -0.51 -4.69
N LEU A 78 10.07 -0.74 -5.84
CA LEU A 78 9.62 -2.07 -6.25
C LEU A 78 10.78 -3.06 -6.42
N GLU A 79 11.87 -2.64 -7.05
CA GLU A 79 13.07 -3.47 -7.24
C GLU A 79 13.73 -3.85 -5.91
N GLU A 80 13.95 -2.87 -5.05
CA GLU A 80 14.67 -3.09 -3.78
C GLU A 80 13.83 -3.89 -2.78
N THR A 81 12.54 -3.63 -2.67
CA THR A 81 11.63 -4.42 -1.81
C THR A 81 11.53 -5.86 -2.30
N THR A 82 11.44 -6.07 -3.62
CA THR A 82 11.41 -7.42 -4.22
C THR A 82 12.73 -8.15 -3.99
N ARG A 83 13.87 -7.50 -4.23
CA ARG A 83 15.22 -8.07 -4.04
C ARG A 83 15.47 -8.46 -2.58
N ALA A 84 15.02 -7.64 -1.66
CA ALA A 84 15.14 -7.90 -0.22
C ALA A 84 14.16 -8.95 0.31
N GLY A 85 13.19 -9.40 -0.49
CA GLY A 85 12.14 -10.30 -0.05
C GLY A 85 11.18 -9.67 0.96
N ALA A 86 10.99 -8.35 0.89
CA ALA A 86 10.09 -7.63 1.77
C ALA A 86 8.64 -8.10 1.60
N PRO A 87 7.82 -8.02 2.66
CA PRO A 87 6.40 -8.35 2.55
C PRO A 87 5.71 -7.50 1.50
N TYR A 88 4.82 -8.12 0.74
CA TYR A 88 3.92 -7.41 -0.16
C TYR A 88 2.76 -6.78 0.62
N ILE A 89 2.04 -5.89 -0.02
CA ILE A 89 0.95 -5.06 0.53
C ILE A 89 -0.14 -5.82 1.31
N GLY A 90 -0.32 -7.13 1.07
CA GLY A 90 -1.24 -8.01 1.81
C GLY A 90 -2.68 -7.51 1.84
N VAL A 91 -3.28 -7.52 3.03
CA VAL A 91 -4.70 -7.09 3.22
C VAL A 91 -4.92 -5.60 2.95
N ASN A 92 -3.86 -4.80 2.87
CA ASN A 92 -3.96 -3.36 2.59
C ASN A 92 -4.12 -3.05 1.10
N PHE A 93 -4.10 -4.06 0.23
CA PHE A 93 -4.15 -3.91 -1.23
C PHE A 93 -5.32 -3.04 -1.71
N VAL A 94 -6.55 -3.34 -1.26
CA VAL A 94 -7.73 -2.58 -1.70
C VAL A 94 -7.69 -1.15 -1.17
N GLY A 95 -7.33 -0.96 0.10
CA GLY A 95 -7.18 0.37 0.68
C GLY A 95 -6.18 1.24 -0.07
N MET A 96 -4.99 0.70 -0.31
CA MET A 96 -3.88 1.44 -0.89
C MET A 96 -4.01 1.71 -2.39
N LEU A 97 -4.49 0.74 -3.16
CA LEU A 97 -4.46 0.80 -4.62
C LEU A 97 -5.81 1.12 -5.27
N HIS A 98 -6.91 1.00 -4.53
CA HIS A 98 -8.26 1.26 -5.05
C HIS A 98 -9.00 2.32 -4.24
N ALA A 99 -9.30 2.06 -2.95
CA ALA A 99 -10.10 2.97 -2.14
C ALA A 99 -9.41 4.33 -1.95
N GLY A 100 -8.12 4.35 -1.61
CA GLY A 100 -7.37 5.59 -1.43
C GLY A 100 -7.40 6.50 -2.66
N PRO A 101 -6.96 6.05 -3.84
CA PRO A 101 -7.07 6.83 -5.06
C PRO A 101 -8.51 7.29 -5.38
N THR A 102 -9.51 6.44 -5.20
CA THR A 102 -10.91 6.81 -5.40
C THR A 102 -11.35 7.91 -4.44
N LEU A 103 -11.01 7.79 -3.15
CA LEU A 103 -11.31 8.81 -2.15
C LEU A 103 -10.64 10.15 -2.47
N MET A 104 -9.40 10.14 -2.95
CA MET A 104 -8.69 11.38 -3.33
C MET A 104 -9.43 12.15 -4.42
N TYR A 105 -10.05 11.46 -5.36
CA TYR A 105 -10.77 12.10 -6.47
C TYR A 105 -12.21 12.45 -6.15
N GLU A 106 -12.97 11.54 -5.51
CA GLU A 106 -14.43 11.61 -5.46
C GLU A 106 -14.99 11.96 -4.07
N ALA A 107 -14.19 11.77 -2.99
CA ALA A 107 -14.71 11.93 -1.65
C ALA A 107 -14.76 13.39 -1.18
N SER A 108 -15.61 13.68 -0.19
CA SER A 108 -15.60 14.96 0.51
C SER A 108 -14.33 15.14 1.34
N ASP A 109 -13.98 16.37 1.68
CA ASP A 109 -12.80 16.66 2.50
C ASP A 109 -12.86 15.97 3.87
N GLU A 110 -14.06 15.85 4.46
CA GLU A 110 -14.27 15.12 5.71
C GLU A 110 -13.94 13.63 5.56
N GLN A 111 -14.40 13.01 4.48
CA GLN A 111 -14.11 11.60 4.19
C GLN A 111 -12.62 11.37 3.92
N LYS A 112 -11.98 12.26 3.16
CA LYS A 112 -10.53 12.23 2.91
C LYS A 112 -9.75 12.32 4.22
N ALA A 113 -10.06 13.32 5.04
CA ALA A 113 -9.39 13.52 6.33
C ALA A 113 -9.55 12.34 7.29
N LYS A 114 -10.68 11.64 7.23
CA LYS A 114 -10.96 10.48 8.06
C LYS A 114 -10.23 9.22 7.57
N HIS A 115 -10.37 8.89 6.29
CA HIS A 115 -10.01 7.58 5.78
C HIS A 115 -8.58 7.50 5.24
N LEU A 116 -8.08 8.53 4.54
CA LEU A 116 -6.77 8.44 3.90
C LEU A 116 -5.62 8.20 4.91
N PRO A 117 -5.54 8.91 6.04
CA PRO A 117 -4.52 8.62 7.05
C PRO A 117 -4.65 7.23 7.66
N ALA A 118 -5.88 6.77 7.90
CA ALA A 118 -6.16 5.46 8.49
C ALA A 118 -5.77 4.31 7.54
N ILE A 119 -5.98 4.47 6.23
CA ILE A 119 -5.52 3.53 5.20
C ILE A 119 -4.00 3.47 5.18
N LEU A 120 -3.31 4.62 5.12
CA LEU A 120 -1.84 4.67 5.11
C LEU A 120 -1.20 3.99 6.30
N LYS A 121 -1.80 4.17 7.49
CA LYS A 121 -1.32 3.57 8.75
C LYS A 121 -1.67 2.09 8.91
N GLY A 122 -2.51 1.53 8.04
CA GLY A 122 -3.03 0.17 8.18
C GLY A 122 -4.08 0.02 9.30
N GLU A 123 -4.66 1.12 9.77
CA GLU A 123 -5.73 1.13 10.79
C GLU A 123 -7.07 0.71 10.18
N GLU A 124 -7.29 1.08 8.91
CA GLU A 124 -8.44 0.64 8.12
C GLU A 124 -8.02 -0.33 7.02
N VAL A 125 -8.66 -1.50 7.00
CA VAL A 125 -8.55 -2.49 5.93
C VAL A 125 -9.82 -2.48 5.11
N TRP A 126 -9.67 -2.25 3.82
CA TRP A 126 -10.78 -2.16 2.87
C TRP A 126 -10.93 -3.45 2.08
N CYS A 127 -12.15 -3.78 1.72
CA CYS A 127 -12.46 -4.85 0.78
C CYS A 127 -13.23 -4.30 -0.41
N GLN A 128 -13.23 -5.06 -1.50
CA GLN A 128 -13.97 -4.73 -2.71
C GLN A 128 -15.06 -5.77 -2.92
N GLY A 129 -16.30 -5.31 -2.97
CA GLY A 129 -17.44 -6.11 -3.42
C GLY A 129 -17.43 -6.12 -4.96
N PHE A 130 -17.13 -7.28 -5.53
CA PHE A 130 -17.17 -7.48 -6.97
C PHE A 130 -18.55 -7.98 -7.42
N SER A 131 -18.53 -8.93 -8.33
CA SER A 131 -19.72 -9.56 -8.86
C SER A 131 -20.55 -10.23 -7.75
N GLU A 132 -21.86 -10.09 -7.81
CA GLU A 132 -22.76 -10.94 -7.07
C GLU A 132 -22.81 -12.35 -7.70
N PRO A 133 -23.29 -13.38 -6.99
CA PRO A 133 -23.36 -14.74 -7.54
C PRO A 133 -24.06 -14.83 -8.90
N ASN A 134 -25.06 -13.96 -9.13
CA ASN A 134 -25.87 -13.94 -10.36
C ASN A 134 -25.67 -12.68 -11.21
N ALA A 135 -24.78 -11.77 -10.83
CA ALA A 135 -24.57 -10.50 -11.53
C ALA A 135 -23.08 -10.18 -11.61
N GLY A 136 -22.48 -10.42 -12.77
CA GLY A 136 -21.12 -10.07 -13.10
C GLY A 136 -21.09 -9.15 -14.31
N SER A 137 -20.86 -9.71 -15.51
CA SER A 137 -20.95 -8.95 -16.76
C SER A 137 -22.33 -8.34 -17.01
N ASP A 138 -23.38 -8.98 -16.53
CA ASP A 138 -24.72 -8.40 -16.48
C ASP A 138 -24.86 -7.53 -15.22
N LEU A 139 -24.36 -6.31 -15.31
CA LEU A 139 -24.40 -5.33 -14.23
C LEU A 139 -25.86 -4.91 -13.89
N ALA A 140 -26.75 -4.96 -14.85
CA ALA A 140 -28.15 -4.55 -14.67
C ALA A 140 -28.93 -5.48 -13.73
N SER A 141 -28.46 -6.70 -13.51
CA SER A 141 -29.08 -7.68 -12.61
C SER A 141 -28.64 -7.58 -11.16
N LEU A 142 -27.82 -6.59 -10.79
CA LEU A 142 -27.39 -6.34 -9.41
C LEU A 142 -28.59 -6.16 -8.47
N GLN A 143 -28.52 -6.82 -7.31
CA GLN A 143 -29.56 -6.74 -6.28
C GLN A 143 -29.08 -5.98 -5.03
N CYS A 144 -27.77 -5.76 -4.89
CA CYS A 144 -27.21 -4.97 -3.81
C CYS A 144 -27.74 -3.52 -3.87
N LYS A 145 -28.15 -2.99 -2.73
CA LYS A 145 -28.63 -1.61 -2.59
C LYS A 145 -27.70 -0.87 -1.65
N ALA A 146 -27.41 0.39 -2.01
CA ALA A 146 -26.70 1.34 -1.16
C ALA A 146 -27.65 1.97 -0.13
#